data_e2dea7736dd0b6b1e0ad203dc319bb4f
#
_entry.id   e2dea7736dd0b6b1e0ad203dc319bb4f
#
_cell.length_a   1.000
_cell.length_b   1.000
_cell.length_c   1.000
_cell.angle_alpha   90.00
_cell.angle_beta   90.00
_cell.angle_gamma   90.00
#
_symmetry.space_group_name_H-M   'P 1'
#
loop_
_entity.id
_entity.type
_entity.pdbx_description
1 polymer ?
#
loop_
_entity_poly.entity_id
_entity_poly.type
_entity_poly.pdbx_seq_one_letter_code
_entity_poly.pdbx_strand_id
1 'polypeptide(L)'
;MKDCSEKFLVIGAGPVGLATAKAFNDAEIAYDQVDADTDIGGNWKHGVYRSAHIISSKHTTEYADFPMPEDYPDFPSRQQMLAYLNSYADAFYLRENIEFSTKVVMITPRANEFYEVEFASGEKRVYKGVAVGSGHHWQKRFPDYEGEFAGEYFHSKDYKSPEQLADKRVLVIGGGNSACDIASEAARVGKSCHLSLRRGYWFLPKTLFGKPTAESFMRYFPVAIQRFFIKAALRVVLGKYEDYGLPKPDHKIFQKHPTLNSELLHYLKHGRIKPRPDVKKFEGKTVHFVDGASDIFDAVVCGTGFYVSFPFLPEGVVKVKNGNLAMVYAGCVLEKHKNLYILGTTQPRYGFGPLVTPSSQMLAQIIKLQDEMELPIGLVMKHSGVKLPDSHLVDPIFALRQMKIAKYTLPLLLRKEKKLRKKHAEKVNSKENVMFQPNSDMQVY
;
A
#
# COMPACT_ATOMS: atom_id res chain seq x y z
N MET A 1 -15.68 -26.39 13.19
CA MET A 1 -14.69 -25.93 12.18
C MET A 1 -15.20 -26.34 10.81
N LYS A 2 -15.38 -25.37 9.91
CA LYS A 2 -15.88 -25.63 8.56
C LYS A 2 -14.71 -25.97 7.64
N ASP A 3 -14.85 -27.02 6.84
CA ASP A 3 -13.86 -27.42 5.85
C ASP A 3 -14.11 -26.67 4.52
N CYS A 4 -13.15 -25.88 4.12
CA CYS A 4 -13.08 -25.13 2.86
C CYS A 4 -11.73 -25.37 2.17
N SER A 5 -11.11 -26.54 2.42
CA SER A 5 -9.74 -26.87 1.97
C SER A 5 -9.57 -26.91 0.44
N GLU A 6 -10.66 -26.96 -0.32
CA GLU A 6 -10.64 -26.85 -1.78
C GLU A 6 -10.63 -25.41 -2.28
N LYS A 7 -10.81 -24.42 -1.39
CA LYS A 7 -10.96 -23.01 -1.75
C LYS A 7 -9.81 -22.16 -1.24
N PHE A 8 -9.63 -21.02 -1.91
CA PHE A 8 -8.89 -19.89 -1.38
C PHE A 8 -9.81 -18.96 -0.57
N LEU A 9 -9.25 -18.23 0.38
CA LEU A 9 -9.91 -17.09 1.01
C LEU A 9 -9.33 -15.79 0.45
N VAL A 10 -10.17 -14.93 -0.12
CA VAL A 10 -9.83 -13.55 -0.48
C VAL A 10 -10.29 -12.63 0.67
N ILE A 11 -9.35 -11.90 1.27
CA ILE A 11 -9.65 -10.97 2.37
C ILE A 11 -9.67 -9.54 1.82
N GLY A 12 -10.84 -8.89 1.94
CA GLY A 12 -11.07 -7.51 1.54
C GLY A 12 -11.90 -7.38 0.26
N ALA A 13 -12.85 -6.44 0.27
CA ALA A 13 -13.69 -6.04 -0.86
C ALA A 13 -13.38 -4.60 -1.34
N GLY A 14 -12.12 -4.19 -1.17
CA GLY A 14 -11.57 -2.98 -1.78
C GLY A 14 -11.07 -3.24 -3.20
N PRO A 15 -10.44 -2.24 -3.86
CA PRO A 15 -10.05 -2.33 -5.27
C PRO A 15 -9.22 -3.57 -5.62
N VAL A 16 -8.30 -3.98 -4.76
CA VAL A 16 -7.43 -5.13 -5.02
C VAL A 16 -8.16 -6.45 -4.80
N GLY A 17 -8.99 -6.54 -3.76
CA GLY A 17 -9.78 -7.74 -3.48
C GLY A 17 -10.80 -8.04 -4.59
N LEU A 18 -11.49 -7.02 -5.10
CA LEU A 18 -12.43 -7.16 -6.22
C LEU A 18 -11.74 -7.66 -7.50
N ALA A 19 -10.61 -7.05 -7.88
CA ALA A 19 -9.85 -7.49 -9.04
C ALA A 19 -9.27 -8.91 -8.87
N THR A 20 -8.92 -9.30 -7.64
CA THR A 20 -8.45 -10.65 -7.32
C THR A 20 -9.59 -11.66 -7.45
N ALA A 21 -10.77 -11.36 -6.92
CA ALA A 21 -11.95 -12.18 -7.05
C ALA A 21 -12.32 -12.41 -8.52
N LYS A 22 -12.34 -11.33 -9.34
CA LYS A 22 -12.54 -11.45 -10.79
C LYS A 22 -11.48 -12.35 -11.44
N ALA A 23 -10.20 -12.15 -11.14
CA ALA A 23 -9.14 -12.97 -11.72
C ALA A 23 -9.24 -14.44 -11.31
N PHE A 24 -9.76 -14.74 -10.10
CA PHE A 24 -10.01 -16.10 -9.65
C PHE A 24 -11.19 -16.72 -10.40
N ASN A 25 -12.28 -15.97 -10.62
CA ASN A 25 -13.39 -16.41 -11.48
C ASN A 25 -12.90 -16.72 -12.90
N ASP A 26 -12.15 -15.80 -13.52
CA ASP A 26 -11.61 -15.96 -14.88
C ASP A 26 -10.67 -17.17 -15.01
N ALA A 27 -9.99 -17.55 -13.91
CA ALA A 27 -9.04 -18.66 -13.85
C ALA A 27 -9.65 -19.95 -13.27
N GLU A 28 -10.95 -19.98 -12.95
CA GLU A 28 -11.63 -21.11 -12.33
C GLU A 28 -11.01 -21.57 -11.00
N ILE A 29 -10.50 -20.62 -10.20
CA ILE A 29 -9.98 -20.84 -8.86
C ILE A 29 -11.12 -20.69 -7.86
N ALA A 30 -11.48 -21.75 -7.16
CA ALA A 30 -12.52 -21.72 -6.15
C ALA A 30 -12.09 -20.84 -4.95
N TYR A 31 -12.96 -19.94 -4.50
CA TYR A 31 -12.70 -19.05 -3.38
C TYR A 31 -13.96 -18.66 -2.61
N ASP A 32 -13.77 -18.24 -1.37
CA ASP A 32 -14.70 -17.43 -0.60
C ASP A 32 -14.08 -16.03 -0.47
N GLN A 33 -14.89 -14.96 -0.41
CA GLN A 33 -14.41 -13.61 -0.16
C GLN A 33 -15.07 -13.03 1.08
N VAL A 34 -14.29 -12.35 1.93
CA VAL A 34 -14.80 -11.73 3.16
C VAL A 34 -14.34 -10.28 3.27
N ASP A 35 -15.17 -9.44 3.86
CA ASP A 35 -14.78 -8.09 4.28
C ASP A 35 -15.30 -7.79 5.69
N ALA A 36 -14.50 -7.08 6.48
CA ALA A 36 -14.89 -6.62 7.81
C ALA A 36 -15.92 -5.48 7.77
N ASP A 37 -16.02 -4.77 6.67
CA ASP A 37 -17.01 -3.72 6.45
C ASP A 37 -18.37 -4.31 5.99
N THR A 38 -19.38 -3.49 6.00
CA THR A 38 -20.77 -3.86 5.64
C THR A 38 -21.03 -3.84 4.14
N ASP A 39 -20.06 -3.43 3.31
CA ASP A 39 -20.23 -3.30 1.85
C ASP A 39 -18.89 -3.08 1.15
N ILE A 40 -18.89 -3.09 -0.17
CA ILE A 40 -17.77 -2.83 -1.07
C ILE A 40 -17.18 -1.44 -0.88
N GLY A 41 -15.86 -1.31 -1.12
CA GLY A 41 -15.19 -0.02 -1.23
C GLY A 41 -13.88 0.10 -0.47
N GLY A 42 -13.66 -0.73 0.55
CA GLY A 42 -12.44 -0.70 1.36
C GLY A 42 -12.20 0.71 1.94
N ASN A 43 -11.01 1.27 1.71
CA ASN A 43 -10.67 2.59 2.24
C ASN A 43 -11.56 3.73 1.71
N TRP A 44 -12.17 3.60 0.54
CA TRP A 44 -13.05 4.61 -0.05
C TRP A 44 -14.41 4.70 0.65
N LYS A 45 -14.86 3.64 1.34
CA LYS A 45 -16.13 3.64 2.06
C LYS A 45 -16.07 4.44 3.36
N HIS A 46 -15.19 4.07 4.28
CA HIS A 46 -15.11 4.68 5.61
C HIS A 46 -13.70 5.16 5.98
N GLY A 47 -12.71 4.82 5.16
CA GLY A 47 -11.30 5.05 5.46
C GLY A 47 -10.79 6.46 5.19
N VAL A 48 -11.47 7.25 4.37
CA VAL A 48 -11.07 8.60 3.97
C VAL A 48 -12.12 9.64 4.35
N TYR A 49 -11.75 10.91 4.31
CA TYR A 49 -12.61 12.06 4.60
C TYR A 49 -13.57 12.38 3.43
N ARG A 50 -14.61 13.16 3.71
CA ARG A 50 -15.72 13.45 2.78
C ARG A 50 -15.27 14.10 1.47
N SER A 51 -14.33 15.01 1.53
CA SER A 51 -13.76 15.72 0.37
C SER A 51 -12.64 14.97 -0.35
N ALA A 52 -12.30 13.75 0.10
CA ALA A 52 -11.25 12.97 -0.54
C ALA A 52 -11.61 12.67 -2.01
N HIS A 53 -10.60 12.76 -2.84
CA HIS A 53 -10.67 12.47 -4.27
C HIS A 53 -9.37 11.77 -4.70
N ILE A 54 -9.36 11.17 -5.87
CA ILE A 54 -8.11 10.59 -6.37
C ILE A 54 -7.09 11.71 -6.66
N ILE A 55 -5.83 11.40 -6.44
CA ILE A 55 -4.72 12.34 -6.66
C ILE A 55 -3.98 12.11 -7.98
N SER A 56 -4.20 10.94 -8.60
CA SER A 56 -3.67 10.58 -9.91
C SER A 56 -4.55 11.16 -11.04
N SER A 57 -5.28 10.33 -11.75
CA SER A 57 -6.38 10.71 -12.65
C SER A 57 -7.30 9.53 -12.86
N LYS A 58 -8.50 9.75 -13.43
CA LYS A 58 -9.42 8.66 -13.75
C LYS A 58 -8.74 7.60 -14.62
N HIS A 59 -8.05 7.97 -15.69
CA HIS A 59 -7.39 7.06 -16.63
C HIS A 59 -6.18 6.31 -16.05
N THR A 60 -5.60 6.80 -14.96
CA THR A 60 -4.50 6.11 -14.26
C THR A 60 -4.99 5.38 -13.00
N THR A 61 -6.29 5.45 -12.70
CA THR A 61 -6.90 4.83 -11.53
C THR A 61 -7.94 3.76 -11.89
N GLU A 62 -8.60 3.87 -13.05
CA GLU A 62 -9.53 2.87 -13.56
C GLU A 62 -8.84 1.50 -13.76
N TYR A 63 -9.61 0.43 -13.64
CA TYR A 63 -9.13 -0.91 -13.98
C TYR A 63 -8.81 -1.00 -15.47
N ALA A 64 -7.84 -1.83 -15.82
CA ALA A 64 -7.42 -1.99 -17.22
C ALA A 64 -8.52 -2.60 -18.12
N ASP A 65 -9.45 -3.30 -17.53
CA ASP A 65 -10.56 -4.02 -18.17
C ASP A 65 -11.94 -3.41 -17.88
N PHE A 66 -12.00 -2.29 -17.17
CA PHE A 66 -13.25 -1.61 -16.83
C PHE A 66 -13.01 -0.10 -16.71
N PRO A 67 -13.22 0.68 -17.77
CA PRO A 67 -12.99 2.13 -17.75
C PRO A 67 -14.01 2.84 -16.84
N MET A 68 -13.61 3.98 -16.27
CA MET A 68 -14.54 4.86 -15.57
C MET A 68 -15.49 5.55 -16.54
N PRO A 69 -16.70 5.96 -16.09
CA PRO A 69 -17.63 6.73 -16.90
C PRO A 69 -17.00 7.97 -17.53
N GLU A 70 -17.36 8.27 -18.77
CA GLU A 70 -16.79 9.41 -19.52
C GLU A 70 -17.08 10.76 -18.86
N ASP A 71 -18.25 10.89 -18.24
CA ASP A 71 -18.70 12.09 -17.53
C ASP A 71 -18.00 12.31 -16.18
N TYR A 72 -17.19 11.36 -15.71
CA TYR A 72 -16.39 11.58 -14.50
C TYR A 72 -15.31 12.63 -14.76
N PRO A 73 -15.06 13.54 -13.77
CA PRO A 73 -13.97 14.51 -13.87
C PRO A 73 -12.61 13.81 -13.87
N ASP A 74 -11.55 14.53 -14.23
CA ASP A 74 -10.17 14.02 -14.17
C ASP A 74 -9.78 13.43 -12.81
N PHE A 75 -10.34 13.99 -11.74
CA PHE A 75 -10.09 13.58 -10.35
C PHE A 75 -11.40 13.20 -9.65
N PRO A 76 -11.94 12.00 -9.90
CA PRO A 76 -13.17 11.53 -9.26
C PRO A 76 -13.14 11.65 -7.74
N SER A 77 -14.27 12.08 -7.19
CA SER A 77 -14.51 12.18 -5.75
C SER A 77 -14.56 10.80 -5.09
N ARG A 78 -14.50 10.78 -3.75
CA ARG A 78 -14.74 9.59 -2.95
C ARG A 78 -16.02 8.86 -3.34
N GLN A 79 -17.11 9.60 -3.54
CA GLN A 79 -18.43 9.02 -3.90
C GLN A 79 -18.40 8.39 -5.28
N GLN A 80 -17.79 9.04 -6.28
CA GLN A 80 -17.63 8.50 -7.62
C GLN A 80 -16.73 7.25 -7.63
N MET A 81 -15.65 7.27 -6.85
CA MET A 81 -14.82 6.07 -6.69
C MET A 81 -15.59 4.91 -6.06
N LEU A 82 -16.42 5.18 -5.04
CA LEU A 82 -17.24 4.15 -4.42
C LEU A 82 -18.30 3.61 -5.40
N ALA A 83 -18.97 4.48 -6.15
CA ALA A 83 -19.92 4.09 -7.18
C ALA A 83 -19.24 3.23 -8.28
N TYR A 84 -18.06 3.63 -8.73
CA TYR A 84 -17.26 2.89 -9.70
C TYR A 84 -16.91 1.47 -9.23
N LEU A 85 -16.47 1.32 -7.97
CA LEU A 85 -16.15 0.01 -7.40
C LEU A 85 -17.37 -0.90 -7.27
N ASN A 86 -18.53 -0.32 -6.92
CA ASN A 86 -19.80 -1.05 -6.91
C ASN A 86 -20.19 -1.48 -8.31
N SER A 87 -20.12 -0.59 -9.32
CA SER A 87 -20.41 -0.93 -10.71
C SER A 87 -19.48 -2.03 -11.25
N TYR A 88 -18.21 -2.03 -10.86
CA TYR A 88 -17.26 -3.11 -11.19
C TYR A 88 -17.73 -4.45 -10.60
N ALA A 89 -18.06 -4.46 -9.32
CA ALA A 89 -18.51 -5.67 -8.66
C ALA A 89 -19.81 -6.23 -9.24
N ASP A 90 -20.74 -5.35 -9.58
CA ASP A 90 -22.03 -5.73 -10.17
C ASP A 90 -21.85 -6.25 -11.61
N ALA A 91 -21.00 -5.58 -12.43
CA ALA A 91 -20.71 -5.99 -13.80
C ALA A 91 -20.07 -7.38 -13.92
N PHE A 92 -19.31 -7.79 -12.91
CA PHE A 92 -18.63 -9.10 -12.88
C PHE A 92 -19.26 -10.07 -11.86
N TYR A 93 -20.43 -9.79 -11.34
CA TYR A 93 -21.19 -10.66 -10.42
C TYR A 93 -20.38 -11.07 -9.18
N LEU A 94 -19.55 -10.14 -8.63
CA LEU A 94 -18.66 -10.44 -7.51
C LEU A 94 -19.36 -10.35 -6.16
N ARG A 95 -20.41 -9.51 -6.06
CA ARG A 95 -21.09 -9.19 -4.80
C ARG A 95 -21.65 -10.41 -4.09
N GLU A 96 -22.19 -11.36 -4.84
CA GLU A 96 -22.84 -12.56 -4.30
C GLU A 96 -21.86 -13.48 -3.57
N ASN A 97 -20.57 -13.38 -3.87
CA ASN A 97 -19.51 -14.20 -3.28
C ASN A 97 -18.83 -13.52 -2.08
N ILE A 98 -19.30 -12.33 -1.64
CA ILE A 98 -18.68 -11.57 -0.56
C ILE A 98 -19.50 -11.70 0.72
N GLU A 99 -18.90 -12.28 1.76
CA GLU A 99 -19.44 -12.26 3.12
C GLU A 99 -18.99 -10.95 3.80
N PHE A 100 -19.89 -9.98 3.89
CA PHE A 100 -19.67 -8.72 4.60
C PHE A 100 -19.76 -8.89 6.11
N SER A 101 -19.30 -7.87 6.86
CA SER A 101 -19.26 -7.86 8.33
C SER A 101 -18.51 -9.07 8.92
N THR A 102 -17.60 -9.66 8.13
CA THR A 102 -16.89 -10.89 8.45
C THR A 102 -15.39 -10.60 8.61
N LYS A 103 -15.03 -10.23 9.84
CA LYS A 103 -13.66 -9.82 10.19
C LYS A 103 -12.79 -11.04 10.50
N VAL A 104 -11.69 -11.21 9.77
CA VAL A 104 -10.63 -12.16 10.10
C VAL A 104 -9.82 -11.63 11.28
N VAL A 105 -9.61 -12.45 12.31
CA VAL A 105 -8.85 -12.11 13.51
C VAL A 105 -7.55 -12.89 13.64
N MET A 106 -7.47 -14.11 13.07
CA MET A 106 -6.24 -14.91 13.07
C MET A 106 -6.18 -15.83 11.85
N ILE A 107 -5.00 -15.97 11.28
CA ILE A 107 -4.68 -16.95 10.23
C ILE A 107 -3.49 -17.77 10.72
N THR A 108 -3.68 -19.06 10.91
CA THR A 108 -2.66 -19.98 11.41
C THR A 108 -2.26 -20.94 10.29
N PRO A 109 -1.01 -20.88 9.79
CA PRO A 109 -0.48 -21.91 8.88
C PRO A 109 -0.45 -23.27 9.58
N ARG A 110 -0.96 -24.32 8.92
CA ARG A 110 -0.93 -25.71 9.41
C ARG A 110 0.23 -26.48 8.79
N ALA A 111 0.65 -27.57 9.43
CA ALA A 111 1.74 -28.42 8.96
C ALA A 111 1.50 -29.02 7.57
N ASN A 112 0.24 -29.22 7.18
CA ASN A 112 -0.18 -29.72 5.86
C ASN A 112 -0.33 -28.63 4.78
N GLU A 113 0.26 -27.44 5.01
CA GLU A 113 0.25 -26.30 4.09
C GLU A 113 -1.12 -25.64 3.86
N PHE A 114 -2.15 -26.00 4.64
CA PHE A 114 -3.44 -25.32 4.71
C PHE A 114 -3.41 -24.18 5.72
N TYR A 115 -4.47 -23.37 5.74
CA TYR A 115 -4.60 -22.22 6.62
C TYR A 115 -5.88 -22.32 7.43
N GLU A 116 -5.74 -22.37 8.75
CA GLU A 116 -6.87 -22.15 9.64
C GLU A 116 -7.12 -20.66 9.78
N VAL A 117 -8.34 -20.23 9.50
CA VAL A 117 -8.78 -18.85 9.59
C VAL A 117 -9.84 -18.74 10.66
N GLU A 118 -9.60 -17.88 11.66
CA GLU A 118 -10.54 -17.55 12.72
C GLU A 118 -11.16 -16.17 12.46
N PHE A 119 -12.48 -16.12 12.58
CA PHE A 119 -13.26 -14.91 12.41
C PHE A 119 -13.66 -14.32 13.77
N ALA A 120 -14.01 -13.02 13.80
CA ALA A 120 -14.44 -12.32 15.01
C ALA A 120 -15.72 -12.92 15.66
N SER A 121 -16.50 -13.68 14.90
CA SER A 121 -17.64 -14.49 15.38
C SER A 121 -17.24 -15.70 16.21
N GLY A 122 -15.95 -16.07 16.22
CA GLY A 122 -15.44 -17.33 16.78
C GLY A 122 -15.51 -18.51 15.80
N GLU A 123 -16.09 -18.33 14.61
CA GLU A 123 -16.07 -19.37 13.57
C GLU A 123 -14.64 -19.61 13.09
N LYS A 124 -14.33 -20.89 12.80
CA LYS A 124 -13.07 -21.31 12.22
C LYS A 124 -13.29 -22.09 10.94
N ARG A 125 -12.55 -21.71 9.89
CA ARG A 125 -12.56 -22.37 8.58
C ARG A 125 -11.15 -22.75 8.16
N VAL A 126 -11.02 -23.83 7.39
CA VAL A 126 -9.74 -24.27 6.82
C VAL A 126 -9.75 -24.04 5.32
N TYR A 127 -8.75 -23.35 4.81
CA TYR A 127 -8.61 -23.02 3.38
C TYR A 127 -7.33 -23.58 2.78
N LYS A 128 -7.33 -23.87 1.47
CA LYS A 128 -6.15 -24.20 0.67
C LYS A 128 -5.12 -23.09 0.69
N GLY A 129 -5.57 -21.85 0.68
CA GLY A 129 -4.70 -20.70 0.66
C GLY A 129 -5.44 -19.39 0.98
N VAL A 130 -4.69 -18.32 1.17
CA VAL A 130 -5.22 -17.02 1.52
C VAL A 130 -4.58 -15.91 0.68
N ALA A 131 -5.40 -15.07 0.06
CA ALA A 131 -5.05 -13.87 -0.66
C ALA A 131 -5.44 -12.64 0.18
N VAL A 132 -4.46 -12.01 0.82
CA VAL A 132 -4.65 -10.91 1.76
C VAL A 132 -4.71 -9.58 1.02
N GLY A 133 -5.90 -9.10 0.71
CA GLY A 133 -6.19 -7.80 0.08
C GLY A 133 -6.74 -6.75 1.05
N SER A 134 -6.39 -6.83 2.33
CA SER A 134 -6.93 -6.00 3.42
C SER A 134 -6.52 -4.51 3.36
N GLY A 135 -5.64 -4.13 2.41
CA GLY A 135 -5.07 -2.78 2.33
C GLY A 135 -3.99 -2.54 3.41
N HIS A 136 -3.35 -1.37 3.33
CA HIS A 136 -2.22 -1.01 4.22
C HIS A 136 -2.34 0.39 4.86
N HIS A 137 -3.51 1.03 4.78
CA HIS A 137 -3.77 2.33 5.41
C HIS A 137 -4.67 2.20 6.64
N TRP A 138 -4.27 1.32 7.59
CA TRP A 138 -5.04 1.01 8.80
C TRP A 138 -4.32 1.39 10.07
N GLN A 139 -3.08 0.97 10.25
CA GLN A 139 -2.31 1.25 11.46
C GLN A 139 -1.73 2.65 11.40
N LYS A 140 -2.32 3.56 12.17
CA LYS A 140 -1.95 4.97 12.25
C LYS A 140 -0.52 5.12 12.73
N ARG A 141 0.24 6.02 12.10
CA ARG A 141 1.57 6.41 12.57
C ARG A 141 1.47 7.75 13.28
N PHE A 142 1.64 7.75 14.58
CA PHE A 142 1.82 8.97 15.35
C PHE A 142 3.31 9.26 15.52
N PRO A 143 3.72 10.54 15.47
CA PRO A 143 5.07 10.91 15.88
C PRO A 143 5.21 10.79 17.41
N ASP A 144 6.42 10.46 17.84
CA ASP A 144 6.79 10.38 19.25
C ASP A 144 7.44 11.70 19.66
N TYR A 145 6.64 12.63 20.20
CA TYR A 145 7.09 13.90 20.73
C TYR A 145 7.04 13.91 22.25
N GLU A 146 7.95 14.65 22.87
CA GLU A 146 7.98 14.82 24.32
C GLU A 146 6.72 15.57 24.81
N GLY A 147 6.17 15.12 25.96
CA GLY A 147 5.01 15.73 26.60
C GLY A 147 3.67 15.30 26.01
N GLU A 148 2.60 15.86 26.58
CA GLU A 148 1.23 15.55 26.16
C GLU A 148 0.48 16.80 25.67
N PHE A 149 -0.30 16.62 24.62
CA PHE A 149 -1.14 17.68 24.08
C PHE A 149 -2.53 17.62 24.72
N ALA A 150 -2.93 18.68 25.42
CA ALA A 150 -4.20 18.78 26.13
C ALA A 150 -5.39 19.25 25.26
N GLY A 151 -5.22 19.39 23.95
CA GLY A 151 -6.29 19.67 22.98
C GLY A 151 -6.72 18.40 22.24
N GLU A 152 -7.40 18.59 21.11
CA GLU A 152 -7.75 17.48 20.22
C GLU A 152 -6.52 16.99 19.48
N TYR A 153 -6.09 15.75 19.72
CA TYR A 153 -4.94 15.12 19.07
C TYR A 153 -5.38 13.85 18.34
N PHE A 154 -5.37 13.89 17.01
CA PHE A 154 -5.86 12.76 16.21
C PHE A 154 -5.11 12.60 14.88
N HIS A 155 -5.24 11.41 14.30
CA HIS A 155 -4.65 11.09 13.02
C HIS A 155 -5.57 11.49 11.85
N SER A 156 -4.99 11.79 10.69
CA SER A 156 -5.74 12.07 9.44
C SER A 156 -6.75 10.97 9.04
N LYS A 157 -6.59 9.75 9.54
CA LYS A 157 -7.57 8.64 9.41
C LYS A 157 -8.89 8.94 10.12
N ASP A 158 -8.83 9.68 11.22
CA ASP A 158 -10.01 10.03 12.05
C ASP A 158 -10.67 11.33 11.59
N TYR A 159 -9.96 12.10 10.76
CA TYR A 159 -10.53 13.25 10.10
C TYR A 159 -11.58 12.83 9.08
N LYS A 160 -12.78 13.41 9.16
CA LYS A 160 -13.90 13.05 8.28
C LYS A 160 -14.44 14.24 7.50
N SER A 161 -14.39 15.44 8.09
CA SER A 161 -14.94 16.60 7.43
C SER A 161 -14.43 17.92 8.04
N PRO A 162 -14.53 19.05 7.31
CA PRO A 162 -14.04 20.35 7.75
C PRO A 162 -14.67 20.84 9.05
N GLU A 163 -15.88 20.44 9.37
CA GLU A 163 -16.60 20.84 10.60
C GLU A 163 -15.83 20.48 11.88
N GLN A 164 -14.99 19.42 11.82
CA GLN A 164 -14.12 19.03 12.95
C GLN A 164 -13.06 20.11 13.27
N LEU A 165 -12.76 21.01 12.34
CA LEU A 165 -11.70 22.02 12.45
C LEU A 165 -12.27 23.44 12.51
N ALA A 166 -13.59 23.60 12.44
CA ALA A 166 -14.24 24.92 12.42
C ALA A 166 -13.89 25.72 13.68
N ASP A 167 -13.55 27.00 13.49
CA ASP A 167 -13.23 27.97 14.54
C ASP A 167 -12.06 27.60 15.48
N LYS A 168 -11.24 26.57 15.09
CA LYS A 168 -10.09 26.10 15.87
C LYS A 168 -8.77 26.66 15.34
N ARG A 169 -7.80 26.82 16.24
CA ARG A 169 -6.39 27.00 15.90
C ARG A 169 -5.83 25.61 15.62
N VAL A 170 -5.50 25.33 14.38
CA VAL A 170 -5.15 23.98 13.91
C VAL A 170 -3.67 23.89 13.58
N LEU A 171 -3.01 22.87 14.09
CA LEU A 171 -1.71 22.43 13.62
C LEU A 171 -1.86 21.13 12.84
N VAL A 172 -1.41 21.10 11.58
CA VAL A 172 -1.30 19.87 10.80
C VAL A 172 0.16 19.45 10.74
N ILE A 173 0.45 18.20 11.11
CA ILE A 173 1.80 17.64 11.11
C ILE A 173 1.96 16.67 9.93
N GLY A 174 2.89 16.97 9.02
CA GLY A 174 3.20 16.13 7.86
C GLY A 174 3.03 16.85 6.53
N GLY A 175 3.62 16.28 5.48
CA GLY A 175 3.62 16.84 4.12
C GLY A 175 3.08 15.89 3.05
N GLY A 176 2.33 14.85 3.44
CA GLY A 176 1.63 13.95 2.51
C GLY A 176 0.30 14.54 2.01
N ASN A 177 -0.33 13.88 1.03
CA ASN A 177 -1.56 14.39 0.41
C ASN A 177 -2.65 14.72 1.43
N SER A 178 -2.95 13.80 2.36
CA SER A 178 -3.96 14.05 3.41
C SER A 178 -3.61 15.22 4.31
N ALA A 179 -2.34 15.40 4.69
CA ALA A 179 -1.93 16.56 5.48
C ALA A 179 -2.17 17.86 4.72
N CYS A 180 -1.84 17.91 3.44
CA CYS A 180 -2.01 19.10 2.60
C CYS A 180 -3.49 19.42 2.36
N ASP A 181 -4.32 18.41 2.11
CA ASP A 181 -5.77 18.61 1.94
C ASP A 181 -6.41 19.11 3.25
N ILE A 182 -6.08 18.47 4.39
CA ILE A 182 -6.60 18.88 5.71
C ILE A 182 -6.12 20.30 6.09
N ALA A 183 -4.86 20.63 5.82
CA ALA A 183 -4.36 21.99 6.04
C ALA A 183 -5.09 23.02 5.18
N SER A 184 -5.38 22.69 3.91
CA SER A 184 -6.15 23.55 3.01
C SER A 184 -7.58 23.74 3.49
N GLU A 185 -8.22 22.69 4.00
CA GLU A 185 -9.56 22.77 4.61
C GLU A 185 -9.54 23.57 5.92
N ALA A 186 -8.57 23.31 6.80
CA ALA A 186 -8.38 24.08 8.02
C ALA A 186 -8.15 25.57 7.75
N ALA A 187 -7.45 25.92 6.65
CA ALA A 187 -7.28 27.31 6.25
C ALA A 187 -8.58 28.01 5.81
N ARG A 188 -9.61 27.24 5.41
CA ARG A 188 -10.92 27.77 5.03
C ARG A 188 -11.84 27.97 6.24
N VAL A 189 -11.87 27.03 7.17
CA VAL A 189 -12.88 26.96 8.24
C VAL A 189 -12.32 27.25 9.64
N GLY A 190 -11.01 27.08 9.84
CA GLY A 190 -10.36 27.26 11.12
C GLY A 190 -10.09 28.75 11.44
N LYS A 191 -9.89 29.04 12.70
CA LYS A 191 -9.44 30.36 13.19
C LYS A 191 -8.01 30.65 12.70
N SER A 192 -7.13 29.64 12.68
CA SER A 192 -5.81 29.73 12.09
C SER A 192 -5.34 28.30 11.72
N CYS A 193 -4.46 28.20 10.71
CA CYS A 193 -3.85 26.94 10.31
C CYS A 193 -2.33 27.05 10.23
N HIS A 194 -1.64 26.11 10.85
CA HIS A 194 -0.19 25.94 10.75
C HIS A 194 0.13 24.55 10.20
N LEU A 195 1.20 24.45 9.39
CA LEU A 195 1.69 23.19 8.83
C LEU A 195 3.11 22.95 9.30
N SER A 196 3.32 21.88 10.09
CA SER A 196 4.64 21.48 10.58
C SER A 196 5.27 20.43 9.67
N LEU A 197 6.48 20.70 9.20
CA LEU A 197 7.24 19.84 8.31
C LEU A 197 8.63 19.54 8.91
N ARG A 198 8.88 18.28 9.21
CA ARG A 198 10.19 17.81 9.66
C ARG A 198 11.28 17.86 8.59
N ARG A 199 10.87 17.81 7.29
CA ARG A 199 11.77 17.76 6.13
C ARG A 199 11.10 18.37 4.92
N GLY A 200 11.86 18.62 3.86
CA GLY A 200 11.34 19.06 2.58
C GLY A 200 10.60 17.95 1.80
N TYR A 201 9.58 18.35 1.09
CA TYR A 201 8.74 17.52 0.22
C TYR A 201 8.72 18.05 -1.20
N TRP A 202 8.51 17.16 -2.17
CA TRP A 202 8.18 17.57 -3.53
C TRP A 202 6.66 17.72 -3.64
N PHE A 203 6.21 18.97 -3.66
CA PHE A 203 4.81 19.32 -3.93
C PHE A 203 4.65 19.56 -5.43
N LEU A 204 3.78 18.75 -6.05
CA LEU A 204 3.47 18.86 -7.47
C LEU A 204 2.02 19.31 -7.63
N PRO A 205 1.72 20.19 -8.59
CA PRO A 205 0.33 20.49 -8.93
C PRO A 205 -0.34 19.24 -9.51
N LYS A 206 -1.63 19.09 -9.27
CA LYS A 206 -2.43 17.96 -9.83
C LYS A 206 -2.47 18.01 -11.35
N THR A 207 -2.48 19.23 -11.92
CA THR A 207 -2.45 19.47 -13.36
C THR A 207 -1.22 20.29 -13.76
N LEU A 208 -0.62 19.93 -14.88
CA LEU A 208 0.44 20.69 -15.54
C LEU A 208 0.03 20.90 -17.00
N PHE A 209 0.08 22.15 -17.45
CA PHE A 209 -0.30 22.52 -18.82
C PHE A 209 -1.69 22.01 -19.21
N GLY A 210 -2.66 22.11 -18.29
CA GLY A 210 -4.06 21.73 -18.52
C GLY A 210 -4.36 20.23 -18.49
N LYS A 211 -3.35 19.36 -18.19
CA LYS A 211 -3.52 17.91 -18.11
C LYS A 211 -3.13 17.38 -16.74
N PRO A 212 -3.74 16.27 -16.28
CA PRO A 212 -3.32 15.62 -15.05
C PRO A 212 -1.84 15.27 -15.08
N THR A 213 -1.10 15.65 -14.03
CA THR A 213 0.35 15.40 -13.93
C THR A 213 0.68 13.91 -14.04
N ALA A 214 -0.21 13.03 -13.56
CA ALA A 214 -0.06 11.58 -13.67
C ALA A 214 -0.17 11.04 -15.11
N GLU A 215 -0.80 11.78 -16.02
CA GLU A 215 -0.95 11.41 -17.43
C GLU A 215 0.16 11.95 -18.34
N SER A 216 1.11 12.70 -17.76
CA SER A 216 2.22 13.24 -18.54
C SER A 216 2.92 12.14 -19.37
N PHE A 217 3.14 12.42 -20.65
CA PHE A 217 3.90 11.53 -21.54
C PHE A 217 5.32 11.23 -21.03
N MET A 218 5.85 12.09 -20.16
CA MET A 218 7.14 11.88 -19.50
C MET A 218 7.23 10.54 -18.74
N ARG A 219 6.10 9.96 -18.31
CA ARG A 219 6.06 8.65 -17.62
C ARG A 219 6.70 7.50 -18.42
N TYR A 220 6.81 7.63 -19.73
CA TYR A 220 7.43 6.61 -20.61
C TYR A 220 8.95 6.72 -20.72
N PHE A 221 9.54 7.82 -20.25
CA PHE A 221 10.99 8.05 -20.29
C PHE A 221 11.69 7.46 -19.05
N PRO A 222 13.02 7.22 -19.13
CA PRO A 222 13.82 6.87 -17.96
C PRO A 222 13.66 7.89 -16.82
N VAL A 223 13.65 7.40 -15.59
CA VAL A 223 13.38 8.24 -14.39
C VAL A 223 14.32 9.45 -14.24
N ALA A 224 15.56 9.34 -14.74
CA ALA A 224 16.50 10.46 -14.72
C ALA A 224 16.02 11.63 -15.59
N ILE A 225 15.52 11.32 -16.78
CA ILE A 225 14.94 12.28 -17.72
C ILE A 225 13.67 12.90 -17.13
N GLN A 226 12.78 12.06 -16.57
CA GLN A 226 11.58 12.54 -15.88
C GLN A 226 11.93 13.56 -14.80
N ARG A 227 12.91 13.25 -13.94
CA ARG A 227 13.38 14.12 -12.87
C ARG A 227 13.88 15.48 -13.37
N PHE A 228 14.64 15.48 -14.46
CA PHE A 228 15.16 16.71 -15.04
C PHE A 228 14.02 17.63 -15.51
N PHE A 229 13.12 17.12 -16.35
CA PHE A 229 12.02 17.92 -16.88
C PHE A 229 11.01 18.36 -15.83
N ILE A 230 10.65 17.48 -14.89
CA ILE A 230 9.74 17.84 -13.78
C ILE A 230 10.38 18.94 -12.93
N LYS A 231 11.67 18.85 -12.58
CA LYS A 231 12.37 19.92 -11.86
C LYS A 231 12.36 21.24 -12.60
N ALA A 232 12.63 21.22 -13.92
CA ALA A 232 12.59 22.42 -14.74
C ALA A 232 11.18 23.03 -14.78
N ALA A 233 10.16 22.21 -15.02
CA ALA A 233 8.76 22.66 -15.01
C ALA A 233 8.34 23.24 -13.65
N LEU A 234 8.66 22.57 -12.53
CA LEU A 234 8.36 23.07 -11.20
C LEU A 234 9.07 24.39 -10.92
N ARG A 235 10.31 24.55 -11.39
CA ARG A 235 11.07 25.78 -11.20
C ARG A 235 10.41 26.96 -11.94
N VAL A 236 9.85 26.72 -13.10
CA VAL A 236 9.15 27.75 -13.89
C VAL A 236 7.77 28.05 -13.31
N VAL A 237 7.00 27.00 -12.96
CA VAL A 237 5.60 27.16 -12.53
C VAL A 237 5.47 27.58 -11.07
N LEU A 238 6.31 27.02 -10.18
CA LEU A 238 6.19 27.26 -8.74
C LEU A 238 7.30 28.12 -8.14
N GLY A 239 8.45 28.24 -8.79
CA GLY A 239 9.62 28.88 -8.21
C GLY A 239 10.37 27.97 -7.21
N LYS A 240 10.83 28.54 -6.10
CA LYS A 240 11.51 27.80 -5.03
C LYS A 240 10.53 27.53 -3.88
N TYR A 241 10.66 26.37 -3.22
CA TYR A 241 9.83 26.09 -2.04
C TYR A 241 10.15 27.01 -0.87
N GLU A 242 11.39 27.47 -0.78
CA GLU A 242 11.84 28.45 0.21
C GLU A 242 11.06 29.79 0.10
N ASP A 243 10.59 30.15 -1.10
CA ASP A 243 9.74 31.35 -1.32
C ASP A 243 8.35 31.20 -0.69
N TYR A 244 7.96 29.99 -0.27
CA TYR A 244 6.74 29.67 0.48
C TYR A 244 7.00 29.42 1.97
N GLY A 245 8.23 29.63 2.45
CA GLY A 245 8.64 29.28 3.80
C GLY A 245 8.78 27.78 4.06
N LEU A 246 8.85 26.99 2.99
CA LEU A 246 8.97 25.52 3.08
C LEU A 246 10.43 25.08 2.98
N PRO A 247 10.85 24.02 3.69
CA PRO A 247 12.17 23.48 3.56
C PRO A 247 12.40 22.87 2.17
N LYS A 248 13.61 23.03 1.63
CA LYS A 248 14.01 22.41 0.37
C LYS A 248 13.91 20.89 0.46
N PRO A 249 13.42 20.18 -0.58
CA PRO A 249 13.42 18.73 -0.60
C PRO A 249 14.83 18.13 -0.45
N ASP A 250 14.97 17.19 0.48
CA ASP A 250 16.21 16.50 0.85
C ASP A 250 16.50 15.23 0.03
N HIS A 251 15.64 14.94 -0.93
CA HIS A 251 15.67 13.70 -1.73
C HIS A 251 15.34 13.96 -3.20
N LYS A 252 15.64 12.97 -4.07
CA LYS A 252 15.30 13.06 -5.50
C LYS A 252 13.78 12.82 -5.70
N ILE A 253 13.20 13.48 -6.71
CA ILE A 253 11.82 13.22 -7.14
C ILE A 253 11.67 11.71 -7.44
N PHE A 254 10.55 11.09 -7.03
CA PHE A 254 10.29 9.65 -7.12
C PHE A 254 11.24 8.74 -6.30
N GLN A 255 12.06 9.29 -5.45
CA GLN A 255 12.71 8.50 -4.40
C GLN A 255 11.75 8.24 -3.23
N LYS A 256 10.85 9.19 -2.99
CA LYS A 256 9.67 9.09 -2.12
C LYS A 256 8.46 9.54 -2.94
N HIS A 257 7.26 9.16 -2.51
CA HIS A 257 6.05 9.59 -3.21
C HIS A 257 5.94 11.12 -3.16
N PRO A 258 5.84 11.81 -4.30
CA PRO A 258 5.59 13.25 -4.31
C PRO A 258 4.18 13.53 -3.82
N THR A 259 3.97 14.69 -3.23
CA THR A 259 2.65 15.15 -2.81
C THR A 259 2.01 15.92 -3.96
N LEU A 260 0.83 15.46 -4.40
CA LEU A 260 0.06 16.15 -5.45
C LEU A 260 -1.03 16.99 -4.79
N ASN A 261 -0.81 18.28 -4.71
CA ASN A 261 -1.78 19.23 -4.15
C ASN A 261 -1.65 20.58 -4.85
N SER A 262 -2.75 21.15 -5.28
CA SER A 262 -2.78 22.48 -5.96
C SER A 262 -3.13 23.62 -5.03
N GLU A 263 -3.67 23.37 -3.84
CA GLU A 263 -4.19 24.39 -2.94
C GLU A 263 -3.18 24.83 -1.87
N LEU A 264 -2.34 23.91 -1.37
CA LEU A 264 -1.41 24.18 -0.27
C LEU A 264 -0.54 25.41 -0.53
N LEU A 265 0.13 25.43 -1.68
CA LEU A 265 1.06 26.53 -2.03
C LEU A 265 0.31 27.85 -2.21
N HIS A 266 -0.94 27.82 -2.70
CA HIS A 266 -1.81 28.97 -2.78
C HIS A 266 -2.08 29.53 -1.37
N TYR A 267 -2.54 28.70 -0.42
CA TYR A 267 -2.84 29.18 0.95
C TYR A 267 -1.60 29.62 1.74
N LEU A 268 -0.43 29.03 1.46
CA LEU A 268 0.84 29.52 2.02
C LEU A 268 1.16 30.93 1.53
N LYS A 269 1.02 31.21 0.22
CA LYS A 269 1.25 32.55 -0.36
C LYS A 269 0.24 33.61 0.14
N HIS A 270 -0.98 33.19 0.41
CA HIS A 270 -2.00 34.08 1.00
C HIS A 270 -1.87 34.20 2.53
N GLY A 271 -0.87 33.58 3.17
CA GLY A 271 -0.67 33.64 4.62
C GLY A 271 -1.77 32.94 5.45
N ARG A 272 -2.66 32.19 4.80
CA ARG A 272 -3.74 31.43 5.45
C ARG A 272 -3.21 30.16 6.13
N ILE A 273 -2.11 29.62 5.65
CA ILE A 273 -1.34 28.53 6.28
C ILE A 273 0.03 29.08 6.65
N LYS A 274 0.42 28.95 7.92
CA LYS A 274 1.76 29.31 8.38
C LYS A 274 2.66 28.08 8.43
N PRO A 275 3.78 28.05 7.69
CA PRO A 275 4.73 26.94 7.78
C PRO A 275 5.46 26.97 9.14
N ARG A 276 5.72 25.79 9.69
CA ARG A 276 6.47 25.58 10.93
C ARG A 276 7.49 24.44 10.71
N PRO A 277 8.64 24.48 11.39
CA PRO A 277 9.56 23.37 11.44
C PRO A 277 8.95 22.21 12.24
N ASP A 278 9.76 21.19 12.52
CA ASP A 278 9.31 20.03 13.32
C ASP A 278 8.88 20.45 14.73
N VAL A 279 7.94 19.70 15.29
CA VAL A 279 7.55 19.84 16.69
C VAL A 279 8.68 19.30 17.58
N LYS A 280 8.97 19.98 18.67
CA LYS A 280 9.93 19.56 19.69
C LYS A 280 9.21 18.88 20.84
N LYS A 281 8.19 19.52 21.43
CA LYS A 281 7.41 19.00 22.56
C LYS A 281 6.04 19.62 22.64
N PHE A 282 5.16 18.97 23.38
CA PHE A 282 3.86 19.48 23.81
C PHE A 282 3.89 19.90 25.29
N GLU A 283 3.15 20.98 25.62
CA GLU A 283 2.97 21.44 26.99
C GLU A 283 1.55 22.02 27.13
N GLY A 284 0.62 21.18 27.58
CA GLY A 284 -0.80 21.52 27.53
C GLY A 284 -1.28 21.76 26.09
N LYS A 285 -1.84 22.92 25.81
CA LYS A 285 -2.21 23.33 24.43
C LYS A 285 -1.09 24.04 23.68
N THR A 286 0.06 24.27 24.31
CA THR A 286 1.22 24.92 23.67
C THR A 286 2.07 23.89 22.95
N VAL A 287 2.38 24.17 21.70
CA VAL A 287 3.30 23.37 20.89
C VAL A 287 4.62 24.15 20.73
N HIS A 288 5.71 23.54 21.13
CA HIS A 288 7.06 24.08 20.97
C HIS A 288 7.71 23.47 19.73
N PHE A 289 8.32 24.31 18.90
CA PHE A 289 9.01 23.88 17.68
C PHE A 289 10.53 23.83 17.87
N VAL A 290 11.23 23.13 16.98
CA VAL A 290 12.68 22.96 17.07
C VAL A 290 13.49 24.25 16.86
N ASP A 291 12.89 25.28 16.28
CA ASP A 291 13.49 26.62 16.11
C ASP A 291 13.36 27.53 17.36
N GLY A 292 12.75 27.02 18.43
CA GLY A 292 12.48 27.75 19.66
C GLY A 292 11.16 28.54 19.68
N ALA A 293 10.45 28.62 18.57
CA ALA A 293 9.11 29.20 18.53
C ALA A 293 8.09 28.33 19.27
N SER A 294 7.01 28.93 19.73
CA SER A 294 5.85 28.23 20.30
C SER A 294 4.55 28.91 19.92
N ASP A 295 3.49 28.11 19.80
CA ASP A 295 2.13 28.61 19.55
C ASP A 295 1.10 27.73 20.29
N ILE A 296 -0.09 28.30 20.52
CA ILE A 296 -1.19 27.60 21.18
C ILE A 296 -2.18 27.10 20.14
N PHE A 297 -2.53 25.79 20.22
CA PHE A 297 -3.47 25.16 19.32
C PHE A 297 -4.65 24.52 20.07
N ASP A 298 -5.79 24.41 19.39
CA ASP A 298 -6.97 23.71 19.87
C ASP A 298 -7.03 22.28 19.35
N ALA A 299 -6.50 22.07 18.13
CA ALA A 299 -6.42 20.77 17.49
C ALA A 299 -5.06 20.55 16.80
N VAL A 300 -4.55 19.32 16.93
CA VAL A 300 -3.36 18.83 16.22
C VAL A 300 -3.75 17.62 15.39
N VAL A 301 -3.54 17.68 14.08
CA VAL A 301 -3.87 16.61 13.14
C VAL A 301 -2.60 15.97 12.58
N CYS A 302 -2.40 14.69 12.84
CA CYS A 302 -1.24 13.94 12.37
C CYS A 302 -1.48 13.34 10.96
N GLY A 303 -1.02 14.03 9.91
CA GLY A 303 -0.96 13.53 8.53
C GLY A 303 0.34 12.76 8.24
N THR A 304 0.75 11.90 9.15
CA THR A 304 2.08 11.28 9.22
C THR A 304 2.16 9.88 8.61
N GLY A 305 1.05 9.45 7.96
CA GLY A 305 0.95 8.18 7.24
C GLY A 305 0.70 6.97 8.14
N PHE A 306 1.01 5.79 7.61
CA PHE A 306 0.61 4.52 8.23
C PHE A 306 1.79 3.56 8.31
N TYR A 307 1.67 2.60 9.22
CA TYR A 307 2.47 1.38 9.20
C TYR A 307 1.78 0.30 8.37
N VAL A 308 2.56 -0.46 7.62
CA VAL A 308 2.08 -1.69 7.00
C VAL A 308 2.05 -2.77 8.07
N SER A 309 0.90 -3.33 8.33
CA SER A 309 0.73 -4.37 9.36
C SER A 309 -0.34 -5.38 8.97
N PHE A 310 -0.20 -6.60 9.50
CA PHE A 310 -1.09 -7.73 9.30
C PHE A 310 -1.32 -8.40 10.66
N PRO A 311 -2.10 -7.77 11.58
CA PRO A 311 -2.22 -8.21 12.97
C PRO A 311 -2.89 -9.59 13.12
N PHE A 312 -3.55 -10.07 12.08
CA PHE A 312 -4.17 -11.39 12.01
C PHE A 312 -3.21 -12.50 11.51
N LEU A 313 -1.96 -12.17 11.18
CA LEU A 313 -0.93 -13.14 10.85
C LEU A 313 0.05 -13.30 12.02
N PRO A 314 0.60 -14.50 12.26
CA PRO A 314 1.65 -14.69 13.24
C PRO A 314 2.86 -13.81 12.97
N GLU A 315 3.53 -13.41 14.04
CA GLU A 315 4.74 -12.60 13.94
C GLU A 315 5.80 -13.28 13.05
N GLY A 316 6.45 -12.49 12.21
CA GLY A 316 7.52 -12.97 11.33
C GLY A 316 7.06 -13.62 10.01
N VAL A 317 5.76 -13.89 9.81
CA VAL A 317 5.21 -14.41 8.53
C VAL A 317 5.45 -13.40 7.43
N VAL A 318 5.15 -12.14 7.65
CA VAL A 318 5.44 -11.03 6.72
C VAL A 318 6.51 -10.14 7.30
N LYS A 319 7.66 -10.07 6.66
CA LYS A 319 8.70 -9.12 7.02
C LYS A 319 8.36 -7.75 6.47
N VAL A 320 8.33 -6.73 7.35
CA VAL A 320 8.08 -5.33 6.97
C VAL A 320 9.33 -4.50 7.28
N LYS A 321 9.93 -3.93 6.25
CA LYS A 321 11.10 -3.05 6.38
C LYS A 321 10.67 -1.61 6.63
N ASN A 322 11.26 -0.96 7.64
CA ASN A 322 11.00 0.44 8.02
C ASN A 322 9.51 0.75 8.29
N GLY A 323 8.71 -0.27 8.65
CA GLY A 323 7.29 -0.12 8.94
C GLY A 323 6.37 0.19 7.74
N ASN A 324 6.88 0.20 6.51
CA ASN A 324 6.10 0.59 5.34
C ASN A 324 6.35 -0.21 4.07
N LEU A 325 7.25 -1.19 4.10
CA LEU A 325 7.58 -2.00 2.93
C LEU A 325 7.46 -3.50 3.25
N ALA A 326 6.42 -4.14 2.76
CA ALA A 326 6.28 -5.59 2.83
C ALA A 326 7.32 -6.27 1.92
N MET A 327 8.10 -7.18 2.48
CA MET A 327 9.18 -7.88 1.78
C MET A 327 8.63 -9.14 1.09
N VAL A 328 8.02 -8.96 -0.05
CA VAL A 328 7.39 -10.01 -0.87
C VAL A 328 7.99 -10.06 -2.27
N TYR A 329 8.12 -11.25 -2.84
CA TYR A 329 8.57 -11.45 -4.22
C TYR A 329 7.41 -11.17 -5.19
N ALA A 330 7.72 -10.69 -6.38
CA ALA A 330 6.75 -10.40 -7.43
C ALA A 330 5.54 -9.57 -6.96
N GLY A 331 5.71 -8.75 -5.88
CA GLY A 331 4.68 -7.89 -5.32
C GLY A 331 3.64 -8.57 -4.45
N CYS A 332 3.67 -9.91 -4.28
CA CYS A 332 2.66 -10.61 -3.48
C CYS A 332 3.13 -11.93 -2.83
N VAL A 333 4.24 -12.53 -3.24
CA VAL A 333 4.63 -13.90 -2.87
C VAL A 333 5.55 -13.90 -1.66
N LEU A 334 5.22 -14.70 -0.64
CA LEU A 334 6.06 -14.93 0.53
C LEU A 334 7.12 -16.00 0.25
N GLU A 335 8.32 -15.86 0.86
CA GLU A 335 9.44 -16.77 0.64
C GLU A 335 9.16 -18.22 1.08
N LYS A 336 8.53 -18.37 2.25
CA LYS A 336 8.45 -19.66 2.97
C LYS A 336 7.05 -20.26 3.03
N HIS A 337 6.05 -19.57 2.50
CA HIS A 337 4.66 -19.99 2.60
C HIS A 337 4.09 -20.28 1.22
N LYS A 338 3.58 -21.49 1.01
CA LYS A 338 2.74 -21.79 -0.14
C LYS A 338 1.37 -21.15 0.05
N ASN A 339 0.76 -20.72 -1.05
CA ASN A 339 -0.64 -20.30 -1.08
C ASN A 339 -1.04 -19.19 -0.09
N LEU A 340 -0.06 -18.44 0.46
CA LEU A 340 -0.30 -17.21 1.24
C LEU A 340 0.28 -16.02 0.49
N TYR A 341 -0.58 -15.12 0.08
CA TYR A 341 -0.24 -13.99 -0.77
C TYR A 341 -0.64 -12.67 -0.13
N ILE A 342 0.25 -11.68 -0.18
CA ILE A 342 0.04 -10.35 0.40
C ILE A 342 -0.14 -9.35 -0.75
N LEU A 343 -1.31 -8.76 -0.89
CA LEU A 343 -1.71 -8.00 -2.06
C LEU A 343 -1.76 -6.49 -1.78
N GLY A 344 -1.51 -5.68 -2.81
CA GLY A 344 -1.78 -4.24 -2.78
C GLY A 344 -0.94 -3.42 -1.81
N THR A 345 0.27 -3.87 -1.43
CA THR A 345 1.16 -3.15 -0.50
C THR A 345 2.11 -2.18 -1.19
N THR A 346 2.10 -2.11 -2.51
CA THR A 346 2.93 -1.19 -3.30
C THR A 346 2.17 0.09 -3.66
N GLN A 347 2.89 1.19 -3.86
CA GLN A 347 2.35 2.47 -4.30
C GLN A 347 2.86 2.79 -5.72
N PRO A 348 2.05 2.67 -6.76
CA PRO A 348 2.42 3.09 -8.09
C PRO A 348 2.55 4.62 -8.20
N ARG A 349 3.55 5.10 -8.95
CA ARG A 349 3.85 6.54 -9.08
C ARG A 349 2.73 7.36 -9.69
N TYR A 350 1.95 6.78 -10.57
CA TYR A 350 0.98 7.49 -11.41
C TYR A 350 -0.45 7.00 -11.28
N GLY A 351 -0.74 6.15 -10.28
CA GLY A 351 -2.04 5.52 -10.07
C GLY A 351 -1.95 4.00 -10.12
N PHE A 352 -2.89 3.35 -9.48
CA PHE A 352 -2.84 1.89 -9.27
C PHE A 352 -3.55 1.09 -10.37
N GLY A 353 -4.48 1.71 -11.09
CA GLY A 353 -5.41 1.03 -12.00
C GLY A 353 -4.72 0.13 -13.02
N PRO A 354 -3.75 0.63 -13.81
CA PRO A 354 -3.09 -0.19 -14.82
C PRO A 354 -2.36 -1.43 -14.29
N LEU A 355 -2.07 -1.48 -12.97
CA LEU A 355 -1.37 -2.60 -12.36
C LEU A 355 -2.30 -3.61 -11.68
N VAL A 356 -3.46 -3.20 -11.20
CA VAL A 356 -4.30 -4.05 -10.35
C VAL A 356 -4.80 -5.28 -11.11
N THR A 357 -5.45 -5.10 -12.26
CA THR A 357 -5.95 -6.22 -13.09
C THR A 357 -4.81 -7.15 -13.53
N PRO A 358 -3.69 -6.67 -14.14
CA PRO A 358 -2.60 -7.56 -14.52
C PRO A 358 -1.92 -8.26 -13.35
N SER A 359 -1.82 -7.61 -12.18
CA SER A 359 -1.27 -8.23 -10.97
C SER A 359 -2.15 -9.37 -10.45
N SER A 360 -3.47 -9.18 -10.46
CA SER A 360 -4.42 -10.21 -10.03
C SER A 360 -4.44 -11.40 -10.99
N GLN A 361 -4.37 -11.16 -12.31
CA GLN A 361 -4.21 -12.20 -13.32
C GLN A 361 -2.88 -12.97 -13.16
N MET A 362 -1.80 -12.26 -12.85
CA MET A 362 -0.49 -12.88 -12.57
C MET A 362 -0.56 -13.73 -11.30
N LEU A 363 -1.25 -13.29 -10.26
CA LEU A 363 -1.46 -14.10 -9.05
C LEU A 363 -2.17 -15.41 -9.37
N ALA A 364 -3.23 -15.39 -10.18
CA ALA A 364 -3.92 -16.60 -10.60
C ALA A 364 -2.98 -17.59 -11.34
N GLN A 365 -2.08 -17.09 -12.18
CA GLN A 365 -1.06 -17.92 -12.83
C GLN A 365 -0.04 -18.47 -11.83
N ILE A 366 0.37 -17.67 -10.84
CA ILE A 366 1.28 -18.11 -9.78
C ILE A 366 0.64 -19.21 -8.93
N ILE A 367 -0.64 -19.12 -8.62
CA ILE A 367 -1.38 -20.15 -7.88
C ILE A 367 -1.40 -21.46 -8.66
N LYS A 368 -1.78 -21.43 -9.94
CA LYS A 368 -1.78 -22.64 -10.80
C LYS A 368 -0.39 -23.26 -10.89
N LEU A 369 0.64 -22.45 -10.98
CA LEU A 369 2.02 -22.95 -11.00
C LEU A 369 2.45 -23.54 -9.65
N GLN A 370 2.02 -22.92 -8.52
CA GLN A 370 2.30 -23.42 -7.19
C GLN A 370 1.68 -24.81 -6.95
N ASP A 371 0.50 -25.09 -7.54
CA ASP A 371 -0.15 -26.39 -7.44
C ASP A 371 0.67 -27.52 -8.08
N GLU A 372 1.56 -27.20 -9.05
CA GLU A 372 2.48 -28.15 -9.68
C GLU A 372 3.83 -28.27 -8.93
N MET A 373 4.04 -27.50 -7.85
CA MET A 373 5.32 -27.41 -7.13
C MET A 373 5.21 -27.94 -5.70
N GLU A 374 6.24 -28.66 -5.26
CA GLU A 374 6.35 -29.10 -3.86
C GLU A 374 6.96 -28.01 -2.96
N LEU A 375 7.89 -27.20 -3.49
CA LEU A 375 8.48 -26.12 -2.74
C LEU A 375 7.66 -24.81 -2.87
N PRO A 376 7.67 -23.93 -1.84
CA PRO A 376 7.09 -22.61 -1.97
C PRO A 376 7.70 -21.85 -3.16
N ILE A 377 6.86 -21.33 -4.05
CA ILE A 377 7.31 -20.60 -5.25
C ILE A 377 8.22 -19.40 -4.91
N GLY A 378 7.99 -18.75 -3.76
CA GLY A 378 8.84 -17.67 -3.27
C GLY A 378 10.28 -18.11 -2.99
N LEU A 379 10.47 -19.30 -2.45
CA LEU A 379 11.79 -19.89 -2.25
C LEU A 379 12.49 -20.14 -3.61
N VAL A 380 11.75 -20.65 -4.58
CA VAL A 380 12.27 -20.88 -5.94
C VAL A 380 12.60 -19.56 -6.63
N MET A 381 11.76 -18.53 -6.48
CA MET A 381 12.03 -17.17 -6.97
C MET A 381 13.33 -16.61 -6.39
N LYS A 382 13.54 -16.73 -5.08
CA LYS A 382 14.78 -16.33 -4.41
C LYS A 382 16.01 -16.99 -5.03
N HIS A 383 15.99 -18.31 -5.15
CA HIS A 383 17.09 -19.07 -5.75
C HIS A 383 17.23 -18.87 -7.27
N SER A 384 16.23 -18.25 -7.89
CA SER A 384 16.26 -17.84 -9.30
C SER A 384 16.81 -16.43 -9.50
N GLY A 385 17.20 -15.75 -8.43
CA GLY A 385 17.76 -14.39 -8.47
C GLY A 385 16.69 -13.29 -8.55
N VAL A 386 15.41 -13.61 -8.32
CA VAL A 386 14.36 -12.58 -8.17
C VAL A 386 14.65 -11.79 -6.90
N LYS A 387 14.68 -10.47 -7.03
CA LYS A 387 15.01 -9.59 -5.90
C LYS A 387 13.75 -9.19 -5.13
N LEU A 388 13.90 -9.03 -3.82
CA LEU A 388 12.91 -8.37 -2.98
C LEU A 388 12.85 -6.86 -3.31
N PRO A 389 11.72 -6.18 -3.04
CA PRO A 389 11.60 -4.76 -3.30
C PRO A 389 12.55 -3.94 -2.39
N ASP A 390 13.12 -2.89 -2.94
CA ASP A 390 13.92 -1.88 -2.22
C ASP A 390 13.11 -0.64 -1.85
N SER A 391 11.96 -0.45 -2.50
CA SER A 391 11.04 0.66 -2.32
C SER A 391 9.58 0.18 -2.45
N HIS A 392 8.69 0.81 -1.70
CA HIS A 392 7.25 0.62 -1.89
C HIS A 392 6.72 1.37 -3.13
N LEU A 393 7.50 2.33 -3.66
CA LEU A 393 7.13 3.12 -4.82
C LEU A 393 7.51 2.38 -6.10
N VAL A 394 6.50 2.03 -6.91
CA VAL A 394 6.64 1.25 -8.13
C VAL A 394 6.47 2.12 -9.37
N ASP A 395 7.32 1.91 -10.36
CA ASP A 395 7.13 2.43 -11.71
C ASP A 395 6.14 1.53 -12.47
N PRO A 396 4.93 1.99 -12.79
CA PRO A 396 3.91 1.13 -13.39
C PRO A 396 4.30 0.64 -14.79
N ILE A 397 5.00 1.43 -15.59
CA ILE A 397 5.42 1.03 -16.93
C ILE A 397 6.46 -0.10 -16.86
N PHE A 398 7.43 0.05 -15.95
CA PHE A 398 8.42 -1.00 -15.72
C PHE A 398 7.76 -2.27 -15.17
N ALA A 399 6.87 -2.15 -14.19
CA ALA A 399 6.15 -3.29 -13.61
C ALA A 399 5.33 -4.06 -14.66
N LEU A 400 4.59 -3.36 -15.52
CA LEU A 400 3.84 -3.99 -16.61
C LEU A 400 4.75 -4.73 -17.61
N ARG A 401 5.91 -4.17 -17.94
CA ARG A 401 6.90 -4.86 -18.79
C ARG A 401 7.42 -6.13 -18.11
N GLN A 402 7.72 -6.06 -16.79
CA GLN A 402 8.15 -7.23 -16.03
C GLN A 402 7.06 -8.31 -15.98
N MET A 403 5.80 -7.94 -15.78
CA MET A 403 4.67 -8.89 -15.78
C MET A 403 4.50 -9.56 -17.15
N LYS A 404 4.64 -8.81 -18.25
CA LYS A 404 4.63 -9.40 -19.61
C LYS A 404 5.73 -10.44 -19.80
N ILE A 405 6.95 -10.15 -19.34
CA ILE A 405 8.08 -11.10 -19.39
C ILE A 405 7.81 -12.29 -18.48
N ALA A 406 7.34 -12.04 -17.26
CA ALA A 406 7.05 -13.07 -16.26
C ALA A 406 6.06 -14.10 -16.80
N LYS A 407 5.04 -13.71 -17.55
CA LYS A 407 4.08 -14.62 -18.17
C LYS A 407 4.76 -15.77 -18.96
N TYR A 408 5.88 -15.47 -19.63
CA TYR A 408 6.63 -16.47 -20.41
C TYR A 408 7.73 -17.19 -19.60
N THR A 409 8.19 -16.57 -18.51
CA THR A 409 9.31 -17.12 -17.72
C THR A 409 8.84 -17.86 -16.47
N LEU A 410 7.62 -17.67 -16.00
CA LEU A 410 7.05 -18.38 -14.86
C LEU A 410 7.18 -19.91 -14.98
N PRO A 411 6.84 -20.56 -16.14
CA PRO A 411 6.96 -22.02 -16.27
C PRO A 411 8.41 -22.53 -16.11
N LEU A 412 9.41 -21.68 -16.30
CA LEU A 412 10.81 -22.06 -16.08
C LEU A 412 11.13 -22.29 -14.59
N LEU A 413 10.30 -21.75 -13.68
CA LEU A 413 10.45 -21.98 -12.25
C LEU A 413 10.24 -23.45 -11.88
N LEU A 414 9.38 -24.20 -12.59
CA LEU A 414 9.23 -25.66 -12.39
C LEU A 414 10.53 -26.40 -12.63
N ARG A 415 11.26 -26.06 -13.70
CA ARG A 415 12.57 -26.67 -13.98
C ARG A 415 13.60 -26.35 -12.90
N LYS A 416 13.55 -25.13 -12.37
CA LYS A 416 14.45 -24.69 -11.30
C LYS A 416 14.10 -25.35 -9.97
N GLU A 417 12.83 -25.50 -9.67
CA GLU A 417 12.34 -26.22 -8.49
C GLU A 417 12.84 -27.67 -8.47
N LYS A 418 12.67 -28.41 -9.58
CA LYS A 418 13.18 -29.79 -9.71
C LYS A 418 14.69 -29.88 -9.46
N LYS A 419 15.48 -28.91 -9.96
CA LYS A 419 16.93 -28.85 -9.70
C LYS A 419 17.25 -28.57 -8.22
N LEU A 420 16.48 -27.68 -7.58
CA LEU A 420 16.66 -27.35 -6.16
C LEU A 420 16.36 -28.56 -5.27
N ARG A 421 15.28 -29.27 -5.54
CA ARG A 421 14.92 -30.53 -4.82
C ARG A 421 16.00 -31.58 -4.94
N LYS A 422 16.51 -31.84 -6.16
CA LYS A 422 17.59 -32.78 -6.39
C LYS A 422 18.85 -32.42 -5.60
N LYS A 423 19.26 -31.17 -5.63
CA LYS A 423 20.41 -30.66 -4.87
C LYS A 423 20.22 -30.76 -3.35
N HIS A 424 18.98 -30.63 -2.87
CA HIS A 424 18.66 -30.78 -1.43
C HIS A 424 18.75 -32.28 -1.03
N ALA A 425 18.20 -33.17 -1.83
CA ALA A 425 18.27 -34.61 -1.59
C ALA A 425 19.73 -35.13 -1.58
N GLU A 426 20.56 -34.67 -2.54
CA GLU A 426 21.97 -34.98 -2.58
C GLU A 426 22.75 -34.50 -1.32
N LYS A 427 22.40 -33.35 -0.80
CA LYS A 427 23.01 -32.80 0.45
C LYS A 427 22.58 -33.55 1.71
N VAL A 428 21.34 -34.01 1.79
CA VAL A 428 20.85 -34.84 2.90
C VAL A 428 21.55 -36.19 2.89
N ASN A 429 21.55 -36.87 1.75
CA ASN A 429 22.24 -38.17 1.60
C ASN A 429 23.75 -38.09 1.87
N SER A 430 24.41 -36.98 1.49
CA SER A 430 25.84 -36.80 1.79
C SER A 430 26.11 -36.57 3.28
N LYS A 431 25.19 -35.94 4.02
CA LYS A 431 25.32 -35.77 5.48
C LYS A 431 25.03 -37.08 6.23
N GLU A 432 24.08 -37.88 5.79
CA GLU A 432 23.81 -39.18 6.37
C GLU A 432 24.96 -40.13 6.13
N ASN A 433 25.59 -40.14 4.95
CA ASN A 433 26.76 -40.94 4.66
C ASN A 433 28.03 -40.54 5.47
N VAL A 434 28.11 -39.25 5.93
CA VAL A 434 29.19 -38.81 6.81
C VAL A 434 28.96 -39.24 8.27
N MET A 435 27.69 -39.41 8.69
CA MET A 435 27.37 -39.93 10.03
C MET A 435 27.49 -41.47 10.15
N PHE A 436 27.58 -42.21 9.05
CA PHE A 436 27.68 -43.65 9.00
C PHE A 436 29.05 -44.16 8.51
N GLN A 437 30.16 -43.43 8.69
CA GLN A 437 31.47 -44.03 8.59
C GLN A 437 31.81 -44.64 9.95
N PRO A 438 31.92 -45.98 10.06
CA PRO A 438 32.40 -46.62 11.27
C PRO A 438 33.84 -46.19 11.47
N ASN A 439 34.16 -45.70 12.68
CA ASN A 439 35.52 -45.46 13.11
C ASN A 439 36.34 -46.76 12.97
N SER A 440 37.09 -46.85 11.90
CA SER A 440 38.17 -47.87 11.75
C SER A 440 39.43 -47.34 12.37
N ASP A 441 39.46 -47.17 13.71
CA ASP A 441 40.69 -47.06 14.47
C ASP A 441 40.44 -47.49 15.93
N MET A 442 40.23 -48.81 16.10
CA MET A 442 40.58 -49.49 17.33
C MET A 442 41.74 -50.38 16.98
N GLN A 443 42.95 -49.82 17.00
CA GLN A 443 44.15 -50.63 17.17
C GLN A 443 44.31 -50.95 18.66
N VAL A 444 44.32 -52.28 18.88
CA VAL A 444 44.72 -52.97 20.08
C VAL A 444 46.12 -52.56 20.51
N TYR A 445 46.27 -52.13 21.77
CA TYR A 445 47.35 -52.47 22.67
C TYR A 445 46.83 -52.49 24.12
#